data_d1c52736eba334da5b22a56cd37b23b3
#
_entry.id   d1c52736eba334da5b22a56cd37b23b3
#
_cell.length_a   1.000
_cell.length_b   1.000
_cell.length_c   1.000
_cell.angle_alpha   90.00
_cell.angle_beta   90.00
_cell.angle_gamma   90.00
#
_symmetry.space_group_name_H-M   'P 1'
#
loop_
_entity.id
_entity.type
_entity.pdbx_description
1 polymer ?
#
loop_
_entity_poly.entity_id
_entity_poly.type
_entity_poly.pdbx_seq_one_letter_code
_entity_poly.pdbx_strand_id
1 'polypeptide(L)' 'MTDLTTTTLTAMADLEQTAEKIQRLETELAQAKVERDALIAKALEEGATVRKVAAIAGVSKSRVDQIHRGVYK' A
#
# COMPACT_ATOMS: atom_id res chain seq x y z
N MET A 1 4.24 31.31 31.15
CA MET A 1 4.31 30.95 29.95
C MET A 1 5.44 30.19 29.56
N THR A 2 5.88 29.44 30.30
CA THR A 2 6.95 28.64 30.08
C THR A 2 6.75 27.66 29.12
N ASP A 3 5.55 27.46 28.87
CA ASP A 3 5.27 26.28 28.22
C ASP A 3 5.27 26.32 26.73
N LEU A 4 5.48 27.47 26.14
CA LEU A 4 5.52 27.56 24.69
C LEU A 4 6.67 26.74 24.13
N THR A 5 7.86 26.86 24.74
CA THR A 5 9.00 26.10 24.27
C THR A 5 8.82 24.61 24.50
N THR A 6 8.34 24.25 25.68
CA THR A 6 8.09 22.84 25.99
C THR A 6 7.02 22.27 25.08
N THR A 7 5.96 23.01 24.83
CA THR A 7 4.90 22.57 23.93
C THR A 7 5.43 22.39 22.51
N THR A 8 6.28 23.31 22.06
CA THR A 8 6.87 23.22 20.75
C THR A 8 7.76 21.98 20.62
N LEU A 9 8.57 21.70 21.64
CA LEU A 9 9.41 20.52 21.62
C LEU A 9 8.60 19.24 21.61
N THR A 10 7.52 19.21 22.39
CA THR A 10 6.63 18.05 22.41
C THR A 10 5.98 17.85 21.05
N ALA A 11 5.52 18.95 20.44
CA ALA A 11 4.89 18.86 19.13
C ALA A 11 5.87 18.37 18.07
N MET A 12 7.13 18.78 18.15
CA MET A 12 8.14 18.33 17.21
C MET A 12 8.44 16.84 17.39
N ALA A 13 8.52 16.38 18.64
CA ALA A 13 8.72 14.96 18.89
C ALA A 13 7.55 14.13 18.39
N ASP A 14 6.36 14.61 18.60
CA ASP A 14 5.16 13.92 18.12
C ASP A 14 5.13 13.90 16.61
N LEU A 15 5.56 14.97 15.98
CA LEU A 15 5.63 15.05 14.53
C LEU A 15 6.62 14.03 13.97
N GLU A 16 7.78 13.90 14.60
CA GLU A 16 8.77 12.91 14.17
C GLU A 16 8.20 11.50 14.26
N GLN A 17 7.55 11.18 15.37
CA GLN A 17 6.98 9.86 15.57
C GLN A 17 5.89 9.59 14.54
N THR A 18 5.06 10.58 14.27
CA THR A 18 4.00 10.44 13.29
C THR A 18 4.57 10.26 11.88
N ALA A 19 5.60 11.03 11.55
CA ALA A 19 6.24 10.93 10.25
C ALA A 19 6.88 9.55 10.05
N GLU A 20 7.54 9.03 11.08
CA GLU A 20 8.11 7.69 11.02
C GLU A 20 7.04 6.62 10.85
N LYS A 21 5.94 6.80 11.54
CA LYS A 21 4.81 5.87 11.43
C LYS A 21 4.25 5.86 10.01
N ILE A 22 4.12 7.04 9.42
CA ILE A 22 3.64 7.16 8.05
C ILE A 22 4.59 6.45 7.09
N GLN A 23 5.89 6.69 7.23
CA GLN A 23 6.88 6.05 6.37
C GLN A 23 6.82 4.53 6.49
N ARG A 24 6.67 4.03 7.71
CA ARG A 24 6.59 2.59 7.94
C ARG A 24 5.32 2.01 7.30
N LEU A 25 4.19 2.70 7.48
CA LEU A 25 2.93 2.26 6.90
C LEU A 25 2.97 2.31 5.37
N GLU A 26 3.62 3.31 4.81
CA GLU A 26 3.78 3.42 3.37
C GLU A 26 4.63 2.28 2.82
N THR A 27 5.70 1.93 3.54
CA THR A 27 6.56 0.81 3.14
C THR A 27 5.78 -0.51 3.22
N GLU A 28 5.04 -0.73 4.30
CA GLU A 28 4.22 -1.92 4.45
C GLU A 28 3.17 -2.00 3.36
N LEU A 29 2.56 -0.87 3.04
CA LEU A 29 1.56 -0.81 1.99
C LEU A 29 2.17 -1.14 0.63
N ALA A 30 3.35 -0.60 0.34
CA ALA A 30 4.05 -0.87 -0.91
C ALA A 30 4.35 -2.36 -1.05
N GLN A 31 4.83 -2.98 0.03
CA GLN A 31 5.12 -4.40 0.04
C GLN A 31 3.86 -5.24 -0.15
N ALA A 32 2.78 -4.85 0.54
CA ALA A 32 1.51 -5.55 0.41
C ALA A 32 0.97 -5.46 -1.01
N LYS A 33 1.16 -4.32 -1.67
CA LYS A 33 0.73 -4.16 -3.05
C LYS A 33 1.50 -5.08 -4.00
N VAL A 34 2.81 -5.23 -3.77
CA VAL A 34 3.62 -6.13 -4.57
C VAL A 34 3.15 -7.58 -4.37
N GLU A 35 2.91 -7.97 -3.13
CA GLU A 35 2.40 -9.30 -2.83
C GLU A 35 1.04 -9.53 -3.46
N ARG A 36 0.17 -8.53 -3.37
CA ARG A 36 -1.16 -8.61 -3.96
C ARG A 36 -1.07 -8.84 -5.48
N ASP A 37 -0.20 -8.08 -6.14
CA ASP A 37 -0.07 -8.18 -7.59
C ASP A 37 0.50 -9.55 -8.00
N ALA A 38 1.44 -10.09 -7.23
CA ALA A 38 1.97 -11.41 -7.47
C ALA A 38 0.89 -12.49 -7.31
N LEU A 39 0.05 -12.34 -6.29
CA LEU A 39 -1.04 -13.28 -6.06
C LEU A 39 -2.12 -13.17 -7.12
N ILE A 40 -2.36 -11.97 -7.64
CA ILE A 40 -3.28 -11.77 -8.75
C ILE A 40 -2.78 -12.55 -9.98
N ALA A 41 -1.51 -12.41 -10.31
CA ALA A 41 -0.92 -13.11 -11.45
C ALA A 41 -1.05 -14.63 -11.26
N LYS A 42 -0.76 -15.10 -10.05
CA LYS A 42 -0.86 -16.52 -9.75
C LYS A 42 -2.28 -17.03 -9.88
N ALA A 43 -3.25 -16.28 -9.37
CA ALA A 43 -4.66 -16.67 -9.46
C ALA A 43 -5.11 -16.78 -10.91
N LEU A 44 -4.68 -15.86 -11.76
CA LEU A 44 -5.01 -15.90 -13.18
C LEU A 44 -4.40 -17.12 -13.84
N GLU A 45 -3.18 -17.48 -13.47
CA GLU A 45 -2.53 -18.69 -13.99
C GLU A 45 -3.29 -19.94 -13.58
N GLU A 46 -3.92 -19.90 -12.41
CA GLU A 46 -4.71 -21.03 -11.91
C GLU A 46 -6.11 -21.08 -12.49
N GLY A 47 -6.44 -20.16 -13.39
CA GLY A 47 -7.70 -20.18 -14.09
C GLY A 47 -8.78 -19.25 -13.55
N ALA A 48 -8.48 -18.40 -12.59
CA ALA A 48 -9.47 -17.45 -12.09
C ALA A 48 -9.78 -16.40 -13.15
N THR A 49 -11.01 -15.88 -13.13
CA THR A 49 -11.39 -14.86 -14.11
C THR A 49 -10.93 -13.49 -13.66
N VAL A 50 -10.69 -12.61 -14.62
CA VAL A 50 -10.30 -11.24 -14.34
C VAL A 50 -11.31 -10.54 -13.43
N ARG A 51 -12.61 -10.75 -13.71
CA ARG A 51 -13.68 -10.13 -12.94
C ARG A 51 -13.62 -10.55 -11.48
N LYS A 52 -13.47 -11.84 -11.23
CA LYS A 52 -13.47 -12.36 -9.88
C LYS A 52 -12.22 -11.90 -9.12
N VAL A 53 -11.07 -11.94 -9.77
CA VAL A 53 -9.82 -11.50 -9.17
C VAL A 53 -9.88 -10.01 -8.83
N ALA A 54 -10.40 -9.20 -9.74
CA ALA A 54 -10.52 -7.76 -9.51
C ALA A 54 -11.41 -7.48 -8.30
N ALA A 55 -12.53 -8.20 -8.18
CA ALA A 55 -13.45 -8.02 -7.06
C ALA A 55 -12.79 -8.39 -5.73
N ILE A 56 -12.09 -9.51 -5.68
CA ILE A 56 -11.46 -9.98 -4.46
C ILE A 56 -10.30 -9.09 -4.06
N ALA A 57 -9.48 -8.68 -5.02
CA ALA A 57 -8.31 -7.86 -4.74
C ALA A 57 -8.64 -6.39 -4.51
N GLY A 58 -9.84 -5.96 -4.87
CA GLY A 58 -10.23 -4.58 -4.69
C GLY A 58 -9.54 -3.64 -5.68
N VAL A 59 -9.21 -4.13 -6.87
CA VAL A 59 -8.57 -3.32 -7.91
C VAL A 59 -9.43 -3.32 -9.16
N SER A 60 -9.12 -2.46 -10.11
CA SER A 60 -9.88 -2.37 -11.34
C SER A 60 -9.52 -3.53 -12.27
N LYS A 61 -10.43 -3.82 -13.19
CA LYS A 61 -10.18 -4.83 -14.21
C LYS A 61 -8.98 -4.43 -15.06
N SER A 62 -8.82 -3.15 -15.33
CA SER A 62 -7.68 -2.66 -16.09
C SER A 62 -6.37 -2.99 -15.40
N ARG A 63 -6.34 -2.83 -14.09
CA ARG A 63 -5.14 -3.15 -13.32
C ARG A 63 -4.83 -4.64 -13.39
N VAL A 64 -5.85 -5.48 -13.24
CA VAL A 64 -5.68 -6.93 -13.33
C VAL A 64 -5.17 -7.31 -14.71
N ASP A 65 -5.72 -6.70 -15.74
CA ASP A 65 -5.31 -6.95 -17.11
C ASP A 65 -3.84 -6.57 -17.34
N GLN A 66 -3.41 -5.43 -16.80
CA GLN A 66 -2.02 -5.00 -16.88
C GLN A 66 -1.09 -6.00 -16.21
N ILE A 67 -1.48 -6.50 -15.06
CA ILE A 67 -0.69 -7.50 -14.34
C ILE A 67 -0.62 -8.79 -15.13
N HIS A 68 -1.74 -9.21 -15.72
CA HIS A 68 -1.80 -10.42 -16.51
C HIS A 68 -0.88 -10.35 -17.74
N ARG A 69 -0.82 -9.17 -18.35
CA ARG A 69 0.05 -8.98 -19.52
C ARG A 69 1.51 -8.80 -19.17
N GLY A 70 1.81 -8.60 -17.90
CA GLY A 70 3.16 -8.33 -17.46
C GLY A 70 3.65 -6.93 -17.78
N VAL A 71 2.74 -6.03 -18.11
CA VAL A 71 3.11 -4.68 -18.51
C VAL A 71 3.67 -3.87 -17.39
N TYR A 72 3.30 -4.22 -16.19
CA TYR A 72 3.68 -3.40 -15.07
C TYR A 72 5.05 -3.78 -14.49
N LYS A 73 5.72 -4.69 -15.03
CA LYS A 73 7.03 -5.06 -14.54
C LYS A 73 8.01 -3.85 -14.44
#